data_f07baff40f263521a658e20cccf9334f
#
_entry.id   f07baff40f263521a658e20cccf9334f
#
_cell.length_a   1.000
_cell.length_b   1.000
_cell.length_c   1.000
_cell.angle_alpha   90.00
_cell.angle_beta   90.00
_cell.angle_gamma   90.00
#
_symmetry.space_group_name_H-M   'P 1'
#
loop_
_entity.id
_entity.type
_entity.pdbx_description
1 polymer ?
#
loop_
_entity_poly.entity_id
_entity_poly.type
_entity_poly.pdbx_seq_one_letter_code
_entity_poly.pdbx_strand_id
1 'polypeptide(L)'
;MNLSRLFSVKSKGQAADPVSAPRSPFIVNSFGLSDRGQIRSSNEDCFVVAELTRTLQVHHSNLPQSKATFSCNRGHVFLVADGVGGSKAGEVASGLSVRNIEEFLLNTLKRSSNLQASEEQGILRDLQNALFQADARLFEEVRAHPEWQGMGTTLTMALAVNWRLFVAHAGDSRCYLYSEKKLQQLTHDHTMAAEMVRRRIIAPQDQEHHPWRHVVTNILGGTERGVQAELHSLDLHAGDLLLLCSDGLTEMVPEDQIAAILEDESDPQRACERLVAEANKRGGKDNITAIVAHIKQGEP
;
A
#
# COMPACT_ATOMS: atom_id res chain seq x y z
N MET A 1 37.96 4.70 2.20
CA MET A 1 37.31 5.36 1.06
C MET A 1 35.94 5.77 1.49
N ASN A 2 35.62 7.06 1.40
CA ASN A 2 34.50 7.74 2.08
C ASN A 2 33.19 7.55 1.30
N LEU A 3 32.21 6.85 1.86
CA LEU A 3 30.86 6.62 1.28
C LEU A 3 29.84 7.68 1.79
N SER A 4 30.16 8.96 1.56
CA SER A 4 29.26 10.06 1.94
C SER A 4 28.89 10.92 0.73
N ARG A 5 28.18 10.35 -0.25
CA ARG A 5 27.57 11.12 -1.35
C ARG A 5 26.51 10.29 -2.06
N LEU A 6 25.28 10.24 -1.51
CA LEU A 6 24.08 9.84 -2.27
C LEU A 6 22.78 10.24 -1.52
N PHE A 7 22.67 11.49 -1.11
CA PHE A 7 21.35 12.10 -0.81
C PHE A 7 21.49 13.61 -1.00
N SER A 8 21.30 14.07 -2.23
CA SER A 8 21.14 15.49 -2.51
C SER A 8 19.65 15.76 -2.80
N VAL A 9 18.88 15.93 -1.76
CA VAL A 9 17.55 16.57 -1.85
C VAL A 9 17.81 18.07 -1.98
N LYS A 10 17.59 18.62 -3.16
CA LYS A 10 17.52 20.07 -3.37
C LYS A 10 16.21 20.60 -2.76
N SER A 11 16.24 21.03 -1.51
CA SER A 11 15.21 21.88 -0.94
C SER A 11 15.28 23.26 -1.62
N LYS A 12 14.39 23.51 -2.58
CA LYS A 12 14.04 24.91 -2.91
C LYS A 12 13.18 25.42 -1.78
N GLY A 13 13.72 26.39 -1.01
CA GLY A 13 12.96 27.14 -0.05
C GLY A 13 11.80 27.86 -0.76
N GLN A 14 10.59 27.35 -0.56
CA GLN A 14 9.36 28.07 -0.84
C GLN A 14 8.96 28.81 0.42
N ALA A 15 8.68 30.11 0.25
CA ALA A 15 8.13 30.97 1.29
C ALA A 15 6.83 30.34 1.84
N ALA A 16 6.60 30.46 3.14
CA ALA A 16 5.38 30.02 3.80
C ALA A 16 4.17 30.68 3.12
N ASP A 17 3.36 29.89 2.45
CA ASP A 17 2.09 30.33 1.91
C ASP A 17 1.13 30.70 3.04
N PRO A 18 0.29 31.74 2.84
CA PRO A 18 -0.68 32.18 3.83
C PRO A 18 -1.64 31.03 4.17
N VAL A 19 -2.03 30.94 5.43
CA VAL A 19 -2.98 29.97 6.02
C VAL A 19 -4.11 29.70 5.02
N SER A 20 -4.02 28.57 4.32
CA SER A 20 -5.03 28.16 3.35
C SER A 20 -6.35 27.92 4.08
N ALA A 21 -7.44 28.36 3.47
CA ALA A 21 -8.80 28.09 3.94
C ALA A 21 -8.96 26.59 4.26
N PRO A 22 -9.81 26.22 5.25
CA PRO A 22 -10.00 24.83 5.61
C PRO A 22 -10.43 24.06 4.36
N ARG A 23 -9.63 23.08 3.95
CA ARG A 23 -9.99 22.21 2.82
C ARG A 23 -11.27 21.47 3.18
N SER A 24 -12.17 21.35 2.22
CA SER A 24 -13.42 20.61 2.37
C SER A 24 -13.17 19.18 2.92
N PRO A 25 -14.18 18.55 3.56
CA PRO A 25 -14.04 17.21 4.09
C PRO A 25 -13.48 16.22 3.06
N PHE A 26 -12.56 15.38 3.51
CA PHE A 26 -11.95 14.32 2.74
C PHE A 26 -12.83 13.06 2.86
N ILE A 27 -13.32 12.56 1.75
CA ILE A 27 -14.14 11.34 1.69
C ILE A 27 -13.46 10.34 0.77
N VAL A 28 -13.44 9.08 1.17
CA VAL A 28 -12.94 7.98 0.36
C VAL A 28 -14.01 6.91 0.23
N ASN A 29 -14.39 6.62 -1.01
CA ASN A 29 -15.18 5.44 -1.33
C ASN A 29 -14.21 4.36 -1.79
N SER A 30 -14.26 3.16 -1.20
CA SER A 30 -13.31 2.11 -1.51
C SER A 30 -13.96 0.74 -1.50
N PHE A 31 -13.37 -0.17 -2.27
CA PHE A 31 -13.75 -1.57 -2.31
C PHE A 31 -12.50 -2.41 -2.57
N GLY A 32 -12.49 -3.66 -2.07
CA GLY A 32 -11.43 -4.63 -2.32
C GLY A 32 -12.04 -5.95 -2.72
N LEU A 33 -11.39 -6.65 -3.64
CA LEU A 33 -11.77 -7.97 -4.13
C LEU A 33 -10.53 -8.83 -4.28
N SER A 34 -10.63 -10.07 -3.83
CA SER A 34 -9.61 -11.09 -4.04
C SER A 34 -10.25 -12.33 -4.65
N ASP A 35 -9.60 -12.89 -5.67
CA ASP A 35 -10.02 -14.09 -6.39
C ASP A 35 -8.85 -15.06 -6.47
N ARG A 36 -9.14 -16.34 -6.39
CA ARG A 36 -8.13 -17.40 -6.45
C ARG A 36 -7.45 -17.51 -7.82
N GLY A 37 -8.04 -16.95 -8.85
CA GLY A 37 -7.65 -17.20 -10.23
C GLY A 37 -8.16 -18.54 -10.74
N GLN A 38 -7.73 -18.90 -11.96
CA GLN A 38 -8.20 -20.10 -12.68
C GLN A 38 -7.29 -21.32 -12.46
N ILE A 39 -6.04 -21.10 -12.05
CA ILE A 39 -4.99 -22.13 -12.01
C ILE A 39 -4.65 -22.55 -10.57
N ARG A 40 -4.57 -21.62 -9.64
CA ARG A 40 -4.19 -21.90 -8.26
C ARG A 40 -5.25 -22.73 -7.52
N SER A 41 -4.83 -23.60 -6.61
CA SER A 41 -5.73 -24.42 -5.77
C SER A 41 -6.23 -23.68 -4.54
N SER A 42 -5.44 -22.71 -4.02
CA SER A 42 -5.72 -21.87 -2.85
C SER A 42 -5.53 -20.40 -3.19
N ASN A 43 -6.05 -19.54 -2.34
CA ASN A 43 -5.76 -18.10 -2.39
C ASN A 43 -4.83 -17.77 -1.24
N GLU A 44 -3.61 -17.33 -1.56
CA GLU A 44 -2.56 -16.94 -0.61
C GLU A 44 -2.48 -15.41 -0.45
N ASP A 45 -3.26 -14.67 -1.25
CA ASP A 45 -3.42 -13.23 -1.09
C ASP A 45 -4.26 -12.90 0.14
N CYS A 46 -3.90 -11.82 0.81
CA CYS A 46 -4.69 -11.21 1.86
C CYS A 46 -4.79 -9.70 1.65
N PHE A 47 -5.93 -9.08 1.96
CA PHE A 47 -6.11 -7.65 1.83
C PHE A 47 -6.92 -7.06 2.97
N VAL A 48 -6.76 -5.75 3.19
CA VAL A 48 -7.57 -4.95 4.12
C VAL A 48 -7.99 -3.65 3.46
N VAL A 49 -9.25 -3.32 3.64
CA VAL A 49 -9.84 -2.00 3.42
C VAL A 49 -10.45 -1.57 4.74
N ALA A 50 -9.90 -0.56 5.39
CA ALA A 50 -10.34 -0.14 6.72
C ALA A 50 -10.39 1.38 6.86
N GLU A 51 -11.29 1.86 7.71
CA GLU A 51 -11.32 3.24 8.18
C GLU A 51 -10.84 3.31 9.62
N LEU A 52 -9.84 4.14 9.85
CA LEU A 52 -9.34 4.45 11.19
C LEU A 52 -10.00 5.73 11.67
N THR A 53 -10.85 5.64 12.70
CA THR A 53 -11.52 6.80 13.28
C THR A 53 -11.06 7.06 14.70
N ARG A 54 -10.82 8.33 15.00
CA ARG A 54 -10.61 8.84 16.35
C ARG A 54 -11.78 9.74 16.69
N THR A 55 -12.62 9.33 17.63
CA THR A 55 -13.72 10.16 18.09
C THR A 55 -13.62 10.38 19.59
N LEU A 56 -13.66 11.66 20.01
CA LEU A 56 -13.98 12.07 21.36
C LEU A 56 -15.33 12.75 21.31
N GLN A 57 -16.38 12.11 21.85
CA GLN A 57 -17.70 12.70 21.95
C GLN A 57 -17.88 13.29 23.36
N VAL A 58 -17.88 14.62 23.46
CA VAL A 58 -18.14 15.32 24.70
C VAL A 58 -19.63 15.65 24.78
N HIS A 59 -20.34 15.04 25.71
CA HIS A 59 -21.78 15.30 25.92
C HIS A 59 -22.02 16.55 26.78
N HIS A 60 -21.14 16.83 27.75
CA HIS A 60 -21.23 17.99 28.63
C HIS A 60 -19.83 18.47 28.99
N SER A 61 -19.62 19.79 29.00
CA SER A 61 -18.36 20.41 29.42
C SER A 61 -18.62 21.81 29.90
N ASN A 62 -17.86 22.24 30.90
CA ASN A 62 -17.78 23.63 31.36
C ASN A 62 -16.56 24.38 30.79
N LEU A 63 -15.85 23.78 29.87
CA LEU A 63 -14.72 24.43 29.19
C LEU A 63 -15.24 25.52 28.24
N PRO A 64 -14.53 26.68 28.15
CA PRO A 64 -14.88 27.68 27.16
C PRO A 64 -14.83 27.08 25.75
N GLN A 65 -15.90 27.22 24.98
CA GLN A 65 -16.06 26.59 23.65
C GLN A 65 -15.03 27.05 22.60
N SER A 66 -14.18 28.02 22.91
CA SER A 66 -13.29 28.66 21.96
C SER A 66 -12.10 27.82 21.49
N LYS A 67 -11.86 26.61 22.03
CA LYS A 67 -10.70 25.78 21.68
C LYS A 67 -10.91 24.25 21.71
N ALA A 68 -12.14 23.78 21.75
CA ALA A 68 -12.39 22.36 21.54
C ALA A 68 -12.30 22.05 20.03
N THR A 69 -11.10 21.98 19.50
CA THR A 69 -10.88 21.52 18.14
C THR A 69 -11.08 20.01 18.15
N PHE A 70 -12.30 19.59 17.90
CA PHE A 70 -12.60 18.18 17.62
C PHE A 70 -12.07 17.86 16.22
N SER A 71 -10.82 17.49 16.11
CA SER A 71 -10.32 16.94 14.86
C SER A 71 -10.79 15.51 14.76
N CYS A 72 -11.85 15.27 14.02
CA CYS A 72 -12.23 13.95 13.56
C CYS A 72 -11.25 13.56 12.45
N ASN A 73 -10.03 13.16 12.82
CA ASN A 73 -9.08 12.66 11.83
C ASN A 73 -9.52 11.26 11.45
N ARG A 74 -10.07 11.15 10.25
CA ARG A 74 -10.35 9.87 9.60
C ARG A 74 -9.14 9.50 8.74
N GLY A 75 -8.62 8.31 8.94
CA GLY A 75 -7.62 7.71 8.08
C GLY A 75 -8.21 6.52 7.35
N HIS A 76 -7.86 6.34 6.10
CA HIS A 76 -8.25 5.17 5.32
C HIS A 76 -7.00 4.34 5.07
N VAL A 77 -7.07 3.06 5.42
CA VAL A 77 -5.97 2.09 5.31
C VAL A 77 -6.32 1.07 4.26
N PHE A 78 -5.42 0.86 3.33
CA PHE A 78 -5.49 -0.15 2.29
C PHE A 78 -4.22 -1.00 2.36
N LEU A 79 -4.37 -2.31 2.23
CA LEU A 79 -3.26 -3.23 2.35
C LEU A 79 -3.50 -4.44 1.46
N VAL A 80 -2.46 -4.82 0.70
CA VAL A 80 -2.40 -6.06 -0.08
C VAL A 80 -1.12 -6.79 0.33
N ALA A 81 -1.25 -8.08 0.58
CA ALA A 81 -0.17 -9.00 0.92
C ALA A 81 -0.33 -10.26 0.08
N ASP A 82 0.68 -10.61 -0.70
CA ASP A 82 0.75 -11.81 -1.53
C ASP A 82 1.69 -12.81 -0.88
N GLY A 83 1.16 -13.97 -0.53
CA GLY A 83 1.86 -14.99 0.24
C GLY A 83 2.80 -15.85 -0.61
N VAL A 84 4.04 -16.00 -0.17
CA VAL A 84 5.08 -16.81 -0.82
C VAL A 84 5.50 -17.96 0.08
N GLY A 85 5.61 -19.18 -0.45
CA GLY A 85 6.11 -20.32 0.33
C GLY A 85 5.34 -21.63 0.16
N GLY A 86 4.46 -21.70 -0.83
CA GLY A 86 3.62 -22.86 -1.13
C GLY A 86 2.40 -23.00 -0.22
N SER A 87 1.34 -23.57 -0.73
CA SER A 87 -0.09 -23.48 -0.39
C SER A 87 -0.54 -23.14 1.04
N LYS A 88 0.11 -23.64 2.07
CA LYS A 88 -0.28 -23.30 3.47
C LYS A 88 0.60 -22.23 4.11
N ALA A 89 1.87 -22.20 3.75
CA ALA A 89 2.82 -21.29 4.37
C ALA A 89 2.65 -19.85 3.84
N GLY A 90 2.32 -19.68 2.55
CA GLY A 90 2.01 -18.37 1.96
C GLY A 90 0.75 -17.74 2.58
N GLU A 91 -0.37 -18.48 2.66
CA GLU A 91 -1.61 -18.02 3.31
C GLU A 91 -1.39 -17.61 4.77
N VAL A 92 -0.57 -18.38 5.51
CA VAL A 92 -0.22 -18.04 6.89
C VAL A 92 0.61 -16.77 6.96
N ALA A 93 1.60 -16.61 6.07
CA ALA A 93 2.48 -15.45 6.05
C ALA A 93 1.73 -14.16 5.74
N SER A 94 0.89 -14.14 4.69
CA SER A 94 0.08 -12.97 4.32
C SER A 94 -0.91 -12.61 5.42
N GLY A 95 -1.65 -13.59 5.96
CA GLY A 95 -2.64 -13.38 7.02
C GLY A 95 -2.02 -12.91 8.34
N LEU A 96 -0.85 -13.42 8.73
CA LEU A 96 -0.13 -12.97 9.93
C LEU A 96 0.40 -11.55 9.76
N SER A 97 0.96 -11.23 8.59
CA SER A 97 1.49 -9.89 8.31
C SER A 97 0.39 -8.85 8.38
N VAL A 98 -0.76 -9.11 7.77
CA VAL A 98 -1.94 -8.23 7.82
C VAL A 98 -2.37 -7.99 9.26
N ARG A 99 -2.54 -9.04 10.07
CA ARG A 99 -2.94 -8.90 11.48
C ARG A 99 -1.93 -8.12 12.31
N ASN A 100 -0.64 -8.33 12.11
CA ASN A 100 0.40 -7.57 12.82
C ASN A 100 0.36 -6.07 12.45
N ILE A 101 0.12 -5.75 11.17
CA ILE A 101 -0.04 -4.36 10.73
C ILE A 101 -1.30 -3.73 11.35
N GLU A 102 -2.43 -4.43 11.36
CA GLU A 102 -3.66 -3.94 12.00
C GLU A 102 -3.43 -3.63 13.49
N GLU A 103 -2.81 -4.55 14.23
CA GLU A 103 -2.49 -4.36 15.64
C GLU A 103 -1.54 -3.18 15.87
N PHE A 104 -0.51 -3.06 15.03
CA PHE A 104 0.42 -1.93 15.08
C PHE A 104 -0.29 -0.59 14.84
N LEU A 105 -1.12 -0.50 13.80
CA LEU A 105 -1.86 0.71 13.47
C LEU A 105 -2.81 1.12 14.60
N LEU A 106 -3.54 0.15 15.18
CA LEU A 106 -4.42 0.41 16.33
C LEU A 106 -3.67 0.93 17.55
N ASN A 107 -2.43 0.49 17.79
CA ASN A 107 -1.63 0.87 18.94
C ASN A 107 -0.84 2.16 18.73
N THR A 108 -0.33 2.40 17.52
CA THR A 108 0.63 3.48 17.22
C THR A 108 -0.08 4.75 16.76
N LEU A 109 -1.04 4.64 15.85
CA LEU A 109 -1.78 5.80 15.35
C LEU A 109 -2.72 6.43 16.40
N LYS A 110 -2.93 5.75 17.53
CA LYS A 110 -3.59 6.36 18.71
C LYS A 110 -2.82 7.53 19.31
N ARG A 111 -1.54 7.68 19.00
CA ARG A 111 -0.64 8.70 19.63
C ARG A 111 -0.45 9.95 18.79
N SER A 112 -0.66 9.90 17.50
CA SER A 112 -0.47 11.05 16.59
C SER A 112 -1.69 11.97 16.60
N SER A 113 -1.58 13.13 17.25
CA SER A 113 -2.73 14.02 17.50
C SER A 113 -2.95 15.12 16.47
N ASN A 114 -1.97 15.46 15.65
CA ASN A 114 -2.06 16.51 14.63
C ASN A 114 -1.13 16.20 13.45
N LEU A 115 -1.67 16.08 12.24
CA LEU A 115 -0.89 15.96 11.02
C LEU A 115 -0.36 17.34 10.58
N GLN A 116 0.73 17.79 11.18
CA GLN A 116 1.51 18.91 10.68
C GLN A 116 2.72 18.37 9.88
N ALA A 117 3.36 19.20 9.08
CA ALA A 117 4.50 18.80 8.25
C ALA A 117 5.65 18.11 9.05
N SER A 118 5.78 18.41 10.35
CA SER A 118 6.70 17.73 11.26
C SER A 118 6.28 16.29 11.63
N GLU A 119 5.03 15.91 11.36
CA GLU A 119 4.47 14.58 11.67
C GLU A 119 4.52 13.61 10.49
N GLU A 120 4.70 14.11 9.26
CA GLU A 120 4.83 13.30 8.05
C GLU A 120 5.97 12.28 8.16
N GLN A 121 7.14 12.73 8.59
CA GLN A 121 8.27 11.84 8.85
C GLN A 121 7.99 10.85 10.00
N GLY A 122 7.17 11.25 10.96
CA GLY A 122 6.69 10.39 12.04
C GLY A 122 5.85 9.25 11.49
N ILE A 123 4.88 9.54 10.64
CA ILE A 123 4.00 8.54 10.02
C ILE A 123 4.81 7.57 9.15
N LEU A 124 5.69 8.07 8.27
CA LEU A 124 6.54 7.22 7.45
C LEU A 124 7.41 6.28 8.30
N ARG A 125 7.96 6.78 9.40
CA ARG A 125 8.73 5.96 10.36
C ARG A 125 7.85 4.91 11.03
N ASP A 126 6.62 5.27 11.39
CA ASP A 126 5.69 4.33 12.00
C ASP A 126 5.30 3.23 11.01
N LEU A 127 5.04 3.58 9.75
CA LEU A 127 4.77 2.59 8.69
C LEU A 127 5.99 1.67 8.45
N GLN A 128 7.20 2.22 8.43
CA GLN A 128 8.43 1.43 8.34
C GLN A 128 8.57 0.46 9.51
N ASN A 129 8.31 0.94 10.72
CA ASN A 129 8.36 0.09 11.92
C ASN A 129 7.31 -1.02 11.89
N ALA A 130 6.14 -0.75 11.30
CA ALA A 130 5.10 -1.75 11.10
C ALA A 130 5.60 -2.92 10.24
N LEU A 131 6.26 -2.62 9.10
CA LEU A 131 6.85 -3.65 8.25
C LEU A 131 7.94 -4.43 8.97
N PHE A 132 8.84 -3.75 9.70
CA PHE A 132 9.91 -4.42 10.46
C PHE A 132 9.36 -5.34 11.56
N GLN A 133 8.30 -4.93 12.26
CA GLN A 133 7.67 -5.77 13.28
C GLN A 133 6.96 -6.97 12.68
N ALA A 134 6.26 -6.79 11.55
CA ALA A 134 5.63 -7.90 10.83
C ALA A 134 6.68 -8.91 10.32
N ASP A 135 7.80 -8.43 9.75
CA ASP A 135 8.93 -9.28 9.33
C ASP A 135 9.49 -10.09 10.51
N ALA A 136 9.80 -9.42 11.62
CA ALA A 136 10.31 -10.08 12.81
C ALA A 136 9.35 -11.16 13.34
N ARG A 137 8.04 -10.88 13.31
CA ARG A 137 7.00 -11.81 13.77
C ARG A 137 6.93 -13.07 12.91
N LEU A 138 7.07 -12.96 11.59
CA LEU A 138 7.12 -14.11 10.70
C LEU A 138 8.30 -15.04 11.05
N PHE A 139 9.48 -14.50 11.34
CA PHE A 139 10.63 -15.29 11.78
C PHE A 139 10.44 -15.93 13.16
N GLU A 140 9.67 -15.31 14.07
CA GLU A 140 9.29 -15.93 15.33
C GLU A 140 8.36 -17.12 15.12
N GLU A 141 7.37 -17.00 14.26
CA GLU A 141 6.44 -18.07 13.92
C GLU A 141 7.15 -19.25 13.24
N VAL A 142 8.10 -18.99 12.31
CA VAL A 142 8.92 -20.06 11.70
C VAL A 142 9.74 -20.82 12.76
N ARG A 143 10.22 -20.14 13.82
CA ARG A 143 10.92 -20.84 14.91
C ARG A 143 10.00 -21.75 15.71
N ALA A 144 8.73 -21.35 15.90
CA ALA A 144 7.72 -22.14 16.57
C ALA A 144 7.19 -23.28 15.69
N HIS A 145 7.20 -23.07 14.36
CA HIS A 145 6.66 -23.93 13.34
C HIS A 145 7.67 -24.15 12.21
N PRO A 146 8.70 -25.04 12.40
CA PRO A 146 9.75 -25.27 11.41
C PRO A 146 9.25 -25.73 10.03
N GLU A 147 8.05 -26.31 9.97
CA GLU A 147 7.37 -26.69 8.73
C GLU A 147 7.01 -25.52 7.82
N TRP A 148 7.03 -24.28 8.34
CA TRP A 148 6.81 -23.04 7.60
C TRP A 148 8.11 -22.37 7.17
N GLN A 149 9.22 -23.07 7.21
CA GLN A 149 10.52 -22.53 6.80
C GLN A 149 10.45 -21.96 5.37
N GLY A 150 10.90 -20.73 5.21
CA GLY A 150 10.88 -20.02 3.94
C GLY A 150 9.55 -19.33 3.61
N MET A 151 8.55 -19.38 4.51
CA MET A 151 7.34 -18.58 4.34
C MET A 151 7.66 -17.10 4.31
N GLY A 152 7.00 -16.38 3.41
CA GLY A 152 7.13 -14.94 3.30
C GLY A 152 5.92 -14.34 2.62
N THR A 153 5.90 -13.03 2.53
CA THR A 153 4.82 -12.33 1.85
C THR A 153 5.31 -10.97 1.34
N THR A 154 4.76 -10.52 0.22
CA THR A 154 4.83 -9.11 -0.14
C THR A 154 3.99 -8.30 0.83
N LEU A 155 4.18 -7.00 0.88
CA LEU A 155 3.29 -6.08 1.58
C LEU A 155 3.30 -4.72 0.89
N THR A 156 2.13 -4.30 0.42
CA THR A 156 1.88 -2.95 -0.08
C THR A 156 0.78 -2.33 0.74
N MET A 157 1.10 -1.25 1.46
CA MET A 157 0.18 -0.56 2.35
C MET A 157 0.09 0.91 1.96
N ALA A 158 -1.12 1.44 1.94
CA ALA A 158 -1.42 2.85 1.74
C ALA A 158 -2.28 3.39 2.88
N LEU A 159 -1.89 4.53 3.43
CA LEU A 159 -2.63 5.28 4.44
C LEU A 159 -3.00 6.67 3.86
N ALA A 160 -4.28 6.90 3.66
CA ALA A 160 -4.80 8.19 3.20
C ALA A 160 -5.39 8.97 4.36
N VAL A 161 -4.84 10.16 4.64
CA VAL A 161 -5.27 11.04 5.74
C VAL A 161 -5.16 12.50 5.31
N ASN A 162 -6.24 13.27 5.48
CA ASN A 162 -6.20 14.74 5.28
C ASN A 162 -5.60 15.18 3.93
N TRP A 163 -6.00 14.56 2.82
CA TRP A 163 -5.48 14.84 1.47
C TRP A 163 -4.00 14.48 1.27
N ARG A 164 -3.45 13.63 2.14
CA ARG A 164 -2.10 13.06 2.01
C ARG A 164 -2.19 11.55 1.91
N LEU A 165 -1.38 10.98 1.04
CA LEU A 165 -1.18 9.55 0.90
C LEU A 165 0.23 9.20 1.41
N PHE A 166 0.30 8.17 2.23
CA PHE A 166 1.54 7.54 2.68
C PHE A 166 1.54 6.10 2.20
N VAL A 167 2.61 5.68 1.55
CA VAL A 167 2.76 4.31 1.05
C VAL A 167 3.98 3.68 1.68
N ALA A 168 3.84 2.44 2.13
CA ALA A 168 4.94 1.59 2.55
C ALA A 168 4.86 0.25 1.81
N HIS A 169 5.98 -0.19 1.26
CA HIS A 169 6.00 -1.28 0.31
C HIS A 169 7.24 -2.19 0.45
N ALA A 170 7.02 -3.48 0.28
CA ALA A 170 8.03 -4.52 0.06
C ALA A 170 7.43 -5.62 -0.82
N GLY A 171 8.08 -5.97 -1.93
CA GLY A 171 7.64 -7.02 -2.84
C GLY A 171 7.44 -6.54 -4.27
N ASP A 172 6.52 -7.17 -4.97
CA ASP A 172 6.12 -6.88 -6.35
C ASP A 172 4.60 -6.70 -6.53
N SER A 173 3.83 -6.73 -5.42
CA SER A 173 2.50 -6.13 -5.38
C SER A 173 2.62 -4.63 -5.60
N ARG A 174 1.68 -4.01 -6.28
CA ARG A 174 1.83 -2.61 -6.72
C ARG A 174 0.80 -1.67 -6.14
N CYS A 175 1.20 -0.40 -6.01
CA CYS A 175 0.31 0.72 -5.74
C CYS A 175 0.39 1.72 -6.90
N TYR A 176 -0.78 2.08 -7.43
CA TYR A 176 -0.94 3.04 -8.52
C TYR A 176 -1.81 4.21 -8.09
N LEU A 177 -1.52 5.38 -8.62
CA LEU A 177 -2.38 6.54 -8.59
C LEU A 177 -2.86 6.86 -10.01
N TYR A 178 -4.17 6.88 -10.23
CA TYR A 178 -4.79 7.41 -11.43
C TYR A 178 -5.28 8.83 -11.14
N SER A 179 -4.62 9.79 -11.75
CA SER A 179 -4.88 11.22 -11.58
C SER A 179 -4.69 11.94 -12.92
N GLU A 180 -5.53 12.93 -13.23
CA GLU A 180 -5.44 13.70 -14.48
C GLU A 180 -5.36 12.82 -15.74
N LYS A 181 -6.13 11.72 -15.77
CA LYS A 181 -6.16 10.73 -16.87
C LYS A 181 -4.83 10.00 -17.11
N LYS A 182 -4.01 9.89 -16.09
CA LYS A 182 -2.75 9.16 -16.14
C LYS A 182 -2.68 8.16 -15.00
N LEU A 183 -2.30 6.94 -15.34
CA LEU A 183 -1.93 5.93 -14.35
C LEU A 183 -0.44 6.06 -14.04
N GLN A 184 -0.11 6.20 -12.76
CA GLN A 184 1.26 6.28 -12.29
C GLN A 184 1.49 5.18 -11.27
N GLN A 185 2.45 4.31 -11.51
CA GLN A 185 2.95 3.36 -10.49
C GLN A 185 3.73 4.15 -9.45
N LEU A 186 3.35 4.00 -8.17
CA LEU A 186 4.01 4.66 -7.04
C LEU A 186 5.11 3.80 -6.44
N THR A 187 4.97 2.49 -6.46
CA THR A 187 5.92 1.51 -5.91
C THR A 187 6.84 0.95 -7.00
N HIS A 188 8.00 0.46 -6.62
CA HIS A 188 8.90 -0.25 -7.55
C HIS A 188 8.88 -1.74 -7.22
N ASP A 189 8.79 -2.59 -8.23
CA ASP A 189 8.85 -4.03 -8.01
C ASP A 189 10.22 -4.42 -7.43
N HIS A 190 10.21 -5.12 -6.33
CA HIS A 190 11.41 -5.69 -5.73
C HIS A 190 11.68 -7.09 -6.30
N THR A 191 11.89 -7.17 -7.61
CA THR A 191 12.25 -8.41 -8.31
C THR A 191 13.68 -8.37 -8.82
N MET A 192 14.24 -9.55 -9.08
CA MET A 192 15.61 -9.66 -9.63
C MET A 192 15.71 -8.92 -10.96
N ALA A 193 14.72 -9.05 -11.84
CA ALA A 193 14.72 -8.37 -13.13
C ALA A 193 14.65 -6.84 -12.99
N ALA A 194 13.79 -6.34 -12.08
CA ALA A 194 13.72 -4.90 -11.79
C ALA A 194 15.03 -4.36 -11.21
N GLU A 195 15.71 -5.14 -10.35
CA GLU A 195 17.02 -4.77 -9.84
C GLU A 195 18.08 -4.71 -10.95
N MET A 196 18.03 -5.65 -11.92
CA MET A 196 18.94 -5.64 -13.08
C MET A 196 18.71 -4.40 -13.96
N VAL A 197 17.45 -3.97 -14.16
CA VAL A 197 17.14 -2.72 -14.86
C VAL A 197 17.72 -1.52 -14.09
N ARG A 198 17.46 -1.44 -12.78
CA ARG A 198 17.97 -0.35 -11.93
C ARG A 198 19.49 -0.25 -11.95
N ARG A 199 20.18 -1.39 -11.99
CA ARG A 199 21.65 -1.47 -12.15
C ARG A 199 22.13 -1.31 -13.58
N ARG A 200 21.23 -1.10 -14.55
CA ARG A 200 21.54 -0.97 -15.99
C ARG A 200 22.22 -2.21 -16.59
N ILE A 201 21.91 -3.39 -16.05
CA ILE A 201 22.41 -4.68 -16.57
C ILE A 201 21.57 -5.11 -17.77
N ILE A 202 20.25 -4.87 -17.71
CA ILE A 202 19.32 -5.08 -18.82
C ILE A 202 18.57 -3.79 -19.11
N ALA A 203 17.98 -3.68 -20.32
CA ALA A 203 17.17 -2.52 -20.68
C ALA A 203 15.75 -2.66 -20.09
N PRO A 204 15.01 -1.54 -19.80
CA PRO A 204 13.67 -1.60 -19.23
C PRO A 204 12.69 -2.48 -20.01
N GLN A 205 12.73 -2.45 -21.35
CA GLN A 205 11.89 -3.26 -22.21
C GLN A 205 12.12 -4.79 -22.08
N ASP A 206 13.27 -5.21 -21.56
CA ASP A 206 13.62 -6.62 -21.40
C ASP A 206 13.11 -7.18 -20.05
N GLN A 207 12.65 -6.33 -19.13
CA GLN A 207 12.21 -6.72 -17.79
C GLN A 207 11.06 -7.70 -17.83
N GLU A 208 9.99 -7.39 -18.59
CA GLU A 208 8.76 -8.18 -18.65
C GLU A 208 8.97 -9.60 -19.23
N HIS A 209 10.01 -9.78 -20.04
CA HIS A 209 10.33 -11.05 -20.67
C HIS A 209 11.47 -11.81 -19.99
N HIS A 210 12.04 -11.22 -18.93
CA HIS A 210 13.19 -11.80 -18.24
C HIS A 210 12.78 -13.05 -17.42
N PRO A 211 13.56 -14.16 -17.45
CA PRO A 211 13.23 -15.38 -16.68
C PRO A 211 13.07 -15.14 -15.16
N TRP A 212 13.73 -14.12 -14.62
CA TRP A 212 13.74 -13.78 -13.20
C TRP A 212 12.78 -12.63 -12.84
N ARG A 213 11.80 -12.32 -13.68
CA ARG A 213 10.84 -11.24 -13.41
C ARG A 213 9.93 -11.51 -12.19
N HIS A 214 9.73 -12.80 -11.85
CA HIS A 214 8.95 -13.24 -10.67
C HIS A 214 9.82 -13.63 -9.47
N VAL A 215 11.13 -13.42 -9.54
CA VAL A 215 12.03 -13.71 -8.42
C VAL A 215 12.07 -12.50 -7.51
N VAL A 216 11.27 -12.54 -6.47
CA VAL A 216 11.18 -11.45 -5.48
C VAL A 216 12.45 -11.41 -4.64
N THR A 217 13.00 -10.20 -4.43
CA THR A 217 14.27 -9.98 -3.74
C THR A 217 14.13 -9.30 -2.38
N ASN A 218 12.95 -8.79 -2.06
CA ASN A 218 12.66 -8.09 -0.82
C ASN A 218 11.21 -8.35 -0.40
N ILE A 219 11.02 -9.17 0.61
CA ILE A 219 9.72 -9.57 1.18
C ILE A 219 9.80 -9.59 2.69
N LEU A 220 8.66 -9.68 3.36
CA LEU A 220 8.58 -9.97 4.78
C LEU A 220 8.76 -11.48 4.98
N GLY A 221 9.55 -11.89 5.97
CA GLY A 221 9.87 -13.31 6.18
C GLY A 221 10.88 -13.85 5.15
N GLY A 222 10.58 -15.01 4.55
CA GLY A 222 11.47 -15.67 3.60
C GLY A 222 12.66 -16.36 4.26
N THR A 223 13.82 -16.34 3.59
CA THR A 223 15.04 -17.00 4.07
C THR A 223 16.01 -16.08 4.79
N GLU A 224 15.96 -14.79 4.49
CA GLU A 224 16.85 -13.77 5.04
C GLU A 224 16.06 -12.70 5.80
N ARG A 225 16.61 -12.25 6.93
CA ARG A 225 16.01 -11.20 7.74
C ARG A 225 16.36 -9.81 7.22
N GLY A 226 15.45 -8.88 7.44
CA GLY A 226 15.72 -7.46 7.25
C GLY A 226 15.07 -6.90 5.99
N VAL A 227 13.74 -6.93 5.98
CA VAL A 227 12.94 -6.26 4.95
C VAL A 227 13.38 -4.79 4.78
N GLN A 228 13.46 -4.33 3.55
CA GLN A 228 13.71 -2.93 3.21
C GLN A 228 12.39 -2.27 2.83
N ALA A 229 11.87 -1.40 3.68
CA ALA A 229 10.64 -0.69 3.40
C ALA A 229 10.89 0.44 2.39
N GLU A 230 10.25 0.39 1.24
CA GLU A 230 10.12 1.52 0.33
C GLU A 230 8.99 2.42 0.83
N LEU A 231 9.24 3.73 0.93
CA LEU A 231 8.31 4.69 1.53
C LEU A 231 8.06 5.86 0.59
N HIS A 232 6.79 6.24 0.44
CA HIS A 232 6.37 7.41 -0.33
C HIS A 232 5.38 8.26 0.44
N SER A 233 5.36 9.56 0.16
CA SER A 233 4.30 10.47 0.54
C SER A 233 3.99 11.45 -0.57
N LEU A 234 2.70 11.70 -0.81
CA LEU A 234 2.24 12.61 -1.84
C LEU A 234 0.89 13.23 -1.47
N ASP A 235 0.56 14.34 -2.13
CA ASP A 235 -0.75 14.97 -2.01
C ASP A 235 -1.79 14.22 -2.85
N LEU A 236 -3.01 14.13 -2.31
CA LEU A 236 -4.20 13.62 -3.00
C LEU A 236 -5.10 14.78 -3.42
N HIS A 237 -5.83 14.57 -4.51
CA HIS A 237 -6.81 15.52 -5.03
C HIS A 237 -8.17 14.86 -5.20
N ALA A 238 -9.21 15.68 -5.21
CA ALA A 238 -10.56 15.17 -5.50
C ALA A 238 -10.62 14.65 -6.94
N GLY A 239 -11.13 13.43 -7.11
CA GLY A 239 -11.18 12.71 -8.38
C GLY A 239 -10.05 11.70 -8.57
N ASP A 240 -9.02 11.69 -7.71
CA ASP A 240 -7.98 10.68 -7.76
C ASP A 240 -8.54 9.28 -7.46
N LEU A 241 -8.01 8.27 -8.16
CA LEU A 241 -8.25 6.87 -7.88
C LEU A 241 -6.94 6.20 -7.47
N LEU A 242 -6.97 5.52 -6.34
CA LEU A 242 -5.87 4.68 -5.87
C LEU A 242 -6.18 3.22 -6.19
N LEU A 243 -5.20 2.49 -6.74
CA LEU A 243 -5.28 1.05 -6.94
C LEU A 243 -4.11 0.38 -6.21
N LEU A 244 -4.42 -0.57 -5.33
CA LEU A 244 -3.45 -1.54 -4.82
C LEU A 244 -3.79 -2.91 -5.38
N CYS A 245 -2.79 -3.68 -5.82
CA CYS A 245 -3.02 -5.01 -6.37
C CYS A 245 -1.84 -5.94 -6.17
N SER A 246 -2.11 -7.27 -6.16
CA SER A 246 -1.09 -8.30 -6.30
C SER A 246 -0.64 -8.45 -7.76
N ASP A 247 0.44 -9.18 -7.98
CA ASP A 247 1.04 -9.41 -9.29
C ASP A 247 0.11 -10.17 -10.25
N GLY A 248 -0.80 -11.02 -9.71
CA GLY A 248 -1.78 -11.74 -10.53
C GLY A 248 -2.72 -10.82 -11.32
N LEU A 249 -2.89 -9.56 -10.93
CA LEU A 249 -3.56 -8.56 -11.78
C LEU A 249 -2.62 -8.06 -12.88
N THR A 250 -1.45 -7.57 -12.52
CA THR A 250 -0.55 -6.85 -13.43
C THR A 250 0.18 -7.74 -14.42
N GLU A 251 0.31 -9.04 -14.11
CA GLU A 251 0.79 -10.03 -15.08
C GLU A 251 -0.24 -10.37 -16.17
N MET A 252 -1.52 -10.20 -15.87
CA MET A 252 -2.59 -10.52 -16.80
C MET A 252 -3.11 -9.32 -17.56
N VAL A 253 -3.17 -8.14 -16.90
CA VAL A 253 -3.80 -6.94 -17.45
C VAL A 253 -2.74 -5.85 -17.62
N PRO A 254 -2.46 -5.39 -18.87
CA PRO A 254 -1.53 -4.30 -19.14
C PRO A 254 -1.99 -2.98 -18.52
N GLU A 255 -1.04 -2.09 -18.21
CA GLU A 255 -1.29 -0.82 -17.53
C GLU A 255 -2.24 0.11 -18.30
N ASP A 256 -2.18 0.12 -19.61
CA ASP A 256 -3.09 0.90 -20.48
C ASP A 256 -4.54 0.43 -20.32
N GLN A 257 -4.77 -0.87 -20.16
CA GLN A 257 -6.09 -1.42 -19.92
C GLN A 257 -6.55 -1.23 -18.48
N ILE A 258 -5.65 -1.31 -17.49
CA ILE A 258 -5.95 -0.93 -16.11
C ILE A 258 -6.41 0.54 -16.07
N ALA A 259 -5.68 1.44 -16.73
CA ALA A 259 -6.03 2.85 -16.83
C ALA A 259 -7.41 3.07 -17.47
N ALA A 260 -7.70 2.36 -18.58
CA ALA A 260 -8.99 2.46 -19.25
C ALA A 260 -10.15 1.98 -18.37
N ILE A 261 -9.97 0.91 -17.59
CA ILE A 261 -11.00 0.43 -16.66
C ILE A 261 -11.24 1.46 -15.56
N LEU A 262 -10.19 2.05 -14.98
CA LEU A 262 -10.31 3.06 -13.94
C LEU A 262 -10.91 4.37 -14.44
N GLU A 263 -10.68 4.74 -15.71
CA GLU A 263 -11.31 5.90 -16.34
C GLU A 263 -12.81 5.70 -16.56
N ASP A 264 -13.20 4.50 -16.99
CA ASP A 264 -14.60 4.17 -17.31
C ASP A 264 -15.46 3.98 -16.05
N GLU A 265 -14.85 3.44 -14.95
CA GLU A 265 -15.58 3.04 -13.75
C GLU A 265 -15.25 3.94 -12.56
N SER A 266 -16.15 4.85 -12.24
CA SER A 266 -16.02 5.70 -11.05
C SER A 266 -16.44 5.02 -9.75
N ASP A 267 -17.13 3.89 -9.82
CA ASP A 267 -17.52 3.06 -8.67
C ASP A 267 -16.43 2.04 -8.35
N PRO A 268 -15.84 2.08 -7.15
CA PRO A 268 -14.72 1.19 -6.78
C PRO A 268 -15.06 -0.30 -6.86
N GLN A 269 -16.30 -0.68 -6.52
CA GLN A 269 -16.72 -2.07 -6.59
C GLN A 269 -16.71 -2.57 -8.03
N ARG A 270 -17.34 -1.83 -8.94
CA ARG A 270 -17.37 -2.19 -10.36
C ARG A 270 -15.98 -2.20 -10.98
N ALA A 271 -15.13 -1.25 -10.59
CA ALA A 271 -13.74 -1.21 -11.03
C ALA A 271 -12.98 -2.49 -10.60
N CYS A 272 -13.06 -2.90 -9.34
CA CYS A 272 -12.45 -4.13 -8.86
C CYS A 272 -13.00 -5.37 -9.58
N GLU A 273 -14.33 -5.47 -9.72
CA GLU A 273 -14.99 -6.58 -10.41
C GLU A 273 -14.51 -6.70 -11.87
N ARG A 274 -14.39 -5.58 -12.59
CA ARG A 274 -13.90 -5.55 -13.98
C ARG A 274 -12.42 -5.92 -14.08
N LEU A 275 -11.58 -5.40 -13.18
CA LEU A 275 -10.15 -5.71 -13.15
C LEU A 275 -9.91 -7.20 -12.93
N VAL A 276 -10.54 -7.77 -11.91
CA VAL A 276 -10.42 -9.20 -11.59
C VAL A 276 -11.00 -10.08 -12.71
N ALA A 277 -12.16 -9.71 -13.27
CA ALA A 277 -12.76 -10.43 -14.37
C ALA A 277 -11.87 -10.41 -15.63
N GLU A 278 -11.24 -9.27 -15.94
CA GLU A 278 -10.34 -9.18 -17.10
C GLU A 278 -9.06 -10.00 -16.89
N ALA A 279 -8.48 -10.00 -15.66
CA ALA A 279 -7.33 -10.87 -15.34
C ALA A 279 -7.68 -12.36 -15.47
N ASN A 280 -8.83 -12.78 -14.94
CA ASN A 280 -9.34 -14.14 -15.08
C ASN A 280 -9.58 -14.53 -16.55
N LYS A 281 -10.19 -13.66 -17.34
CA LYS A 281 -10.42 -13.86 -18.77
C LYS A 281 -9.12 -14.06 -19.55
N ARG A 282 -8.03 -13.44 -19.13
CA ARG A 282 -6.69 -13.58 -19.72
C ARG A 282 -5.90 -14.78 -19.20
N GLY A 283 -6.52 -15.59 -18.35
CA GLY A 283 -5.97 -16.86 -17.91
C GLY A 283 -5.91 -17.06 -16.42
N GLY A 284 -5.98 -15.98 -15.60
CA GLY A 284 -6.03 -16.05 -14.15
C GLY A 284 -4.97 -16.98 -13.56
N LYS A 285 -3.72 -16.79 -13.92
CA LYS A 285 -2.62 -17.72 -13.62
C LYS A 285 -2.26 -17.76 -12.14
N ASP A 286 -2.50 -16.67 -11.45
CA ASP A 286 -2.24 -16.49 -10.01
C ASP A 286 -3.48 -16.01 -9.25
N ASN A 287 -3.35 -15.87 -7.94
CA ASN A 287 -4.30 -15.17 -7.09
C ASN A 287 -4.34 -13.70 -7.51
N ILE A 288 -5.55 -13.13 -7.57
CA ILE A 288 -5.77 -11.79 -8.10
C ILE A 288 -6.45 -10.95 -7.03
N THR A 289 -5.74 -9.98 -6.50
CA THR A 289 -6.29 -9.04 -5.51
C THR A 289 -6.21 -7.62 -6.04
N ALA A 290 -7.31 -6.89 -5.92
CA ALA A 290 -7.41 -5.48 -6.28
C ALA A 290 -8.20 -4.71 -5.23
N ILE A 291 -7.67 -3.55 -4.81
CA ILE A 291 -8.36 -2.56 -4.00
C ILE A 291 -8.40 -1.27 -4.82
N VAL A 292 -9.60 -0.72 -5.01
CA VAL A 292 -9.77 0.60 -5.62
C VAL A 292 -10.35 1.55 -4.58
N ALA A 293 -9.76 2.75 -4.48
CA ALA A 293 -10.26 3.82 -3.62
C ALA A 293 -10.40 5.12 -4.40
N HIS A 294 -11.60 5.69 -4.42
CA HIS A 294 -11.94 6.94 -5.07
C HIS A 294 -11.95 8.08 -4.05
N ILE A 295 -11.07 9.05 -4.27
CA ILE A 295 -10.90 10.22 -3.41
C ILE A 295 -11.92 11.28 -3.82
N LYS A 296 -12.77 11.71 -2.89
CA LYS A 296 -13.83 12.68 -3.12
C LYS A 296 -13.73 13.85 -2.17
N GLN A 297 -14.19 14.99 -2.65
CA GLN A 297 -14.43 16.15 -1.82
C GLN A 297 -15.82 16.00 -1.18
N GLY A 298 -15.90 16.09 0.13
CA GLY A 298 -17.17 16.11 0.84
C GLY A 298 -17.89 17.43 0.66
N GLU A 299 -19.18 17.41 0.85
CA GLU A 299 -19.97 18.65 0.96
C GLU A 299 -19.55 19.40 2.24
N PRO A 300 -19.50 20.73 2.22
CA PRO A 300 -19.09 21.57 3.34
C PRO A 300 -20.05 21.52 4.52
#